data_6b0158915c5282c4b1edb29f999d4b4b
#
_entry.id   6b0158915c5282c4b1edb29f999d4b4b
#
_cell.length_a   1.000
_cell.length_b   1.000
_cell.length_c   1.000
_cell.angle_alpha   90.00
_cell.angle_beta   90.00
_cell.angle_gamma   90.00
#
_symmetry.space_group_name_H-M   'P 1'
#
loop_
_entity.id
_entity.type
_entity.pdbx_description
1 polymer ?
#
loop_
_entity_poly.entity_id
_entity_poly.type
_entity_poly.pdbx_seq_one_letter_code
_entity_poly.pdbx_strand_id
1 'polypeptide(L)'
;MTTACSRGGDTGGNEASVSIPDNPPPITSLSQIKAPMASYILSPEDAATLQNAVIIVANKCSLRFGVVSSQKPDNVRLPSDALELDGRYSTVVSLDGARQYGYQQDPRYAVKVDDKEKVKDAAPANPKEREVFNGVTADGQKSSLKDKNGNLLPQGGCYGEGNAEIQDHEKDYWADLIHLSSDGLDNALDRLDNDSRLLDAEKKWAACMKTKGYTFTHKDDAVQSVAGKPRAQQVKVAVDDATCSQQINYYGIMYALDTAYQNQYIVAHQAQFTSAQNGVRKALVTARGIIAKG
;
A
#
# COMPACT_ATOMS: atom_id res chain seq x y z
N MET A 1 20.77 -47.53 -11.25
CA MET A 1 21.29 -46.41 -10.44
C MET A 1 20.45 -45.20 -10.75
N THR A 2 19.47 -44.95 -9.91
CA THR A 2 18.48 -43.86 -10.07
C THR A 2 18.86 -42.78 -9.05
N THR A 3 19.35 -41.66 -9.57
CA THR A 3 19.69 -40.48 -8.75
C THR A 3 18.43 -39.65 -8.55
N ALA A 4 17.90 -39.64 -7.35
CA ALA A 4 16.80 -38.80 -6.95
C ALA A 4 17.33 -37.39 -6.70
N CYS A 5 16.85 -36.39 -7.48
CA CYS A 5 17.01 -34.97 -7.16
C CYS A 5 16.08 -34.61 -5.99
N SER A 6 16.68 -34.41 -4.84
CA SER A 6 16.02 -33.85 -3.66
C SER A 6 15.78 -32.37 -3.93
N ARG A 7 14.51 -31.96 -4.01
CA ARG A 7 14.12 -30.57 -3.92
C ARG A 7 14.45 -30.08 -2.51
N GLY A 8 15.39 -29.14 -2.43
CA GLY A 8 15.66 -28.41 -1.19
C GLY A 8 14.37 -27.70 -0.75
N GLY A 9 13.82 -28.13 0.37
CA GLY A 9 12.80 -27.40 1.09
C GLY A 9 13.43 -26.11 1.60
N ASP A 10 12.79 -25.01 1.28
CA ASP A 10 13.07 -23.71 1.87
C ASP A 10 12.79 -23.84 3.36
N THR A 11 13.85 -23.89 4.14
CA THR A 11 13.77 -23.87 5.59
C THR A 11 13.35 -22.48 5.99
N GLY A 12 12.05 -22.29 6.28
CA GLY A 12 11.57 -21.11 6.96
C GLY A 12 12.40 -20.88 8.22
N GLY A 13 13.32 -19.94 8.14
CA GLY A 13 14.13 -19.53 9.28
C GLY A 13 13.18 -19.11 10.39
N ASN A 14 13.37 -19.66 11.57
CA ASN A 14 12.66 -19.29 12.79
C ASN A 14 13.11 -17.85 13.14
N GLU A 15 12.52 -16.84 12.45
CA GLU A 15 12.81 -15.46 12.75
C GLU A 15 12.42 -15.17 14.20
N ALA A 16 13.39 -14.64 14.97
CA ALA A 16 13.22 -14.40 16.40
C ALA A 16 11.96 -13.54 16.65
N SER A 17 11.18 -13.95 17.66
CA SER A 17 10.02 -13.18 18.10
C SER A 17 10.47 -11.78 18.55
N VAL A 18 9.70 -10.75 18.18
CA VAL A 18 10.00 -9.38 18.60
C VAL A 18 9.68 -9.16 20.08
N SER A 19 10.41 -8.24 20.71
CA SER A 19 10.12 -7.80 22.06
C SER A 19 9.16 -6.62 22.05
N ILE A 20 8.15 -6.66 22.91
CA ILE A 20 7.24 -5.54 23.20
C ILE A 20 7.16 -5.32 24.70
N PRO A 21 6.71 -4.16 25.20
CA PRO A 21 6.44 -3.96 26.61
C PRO A 21 5.41 -4.97 27.14
N ASP A 22 5.57 -5.44 28.38
CA ASP A 22 4.61 -6.36 29.03
C ASP A 22 3.20 -5.75 29.09
N ASN A 23 3.11 -4.43 29.25
CA ASN A 23 1.87 -3.66 29.25
C ASN A 23 1.97 -2.54 28.20
N PRO A 24 1.68 -2.83 26.93
CA PRO A 24 1.71 -1.80 25.88
C PRO A 24 0.71 -0.67 26.20
N PRO A 25 1.05 0.58 25.85
CA PRO A 25 0.11 1.69 25.99
C PRO A 25 -1.20 1.41 25.25
N PRO A 26 -2.36 1.75 25.82
CA PRO A 26 -3.64 1.51 25.17
C PRO A 26 -3.79 2.42 23.94
N ILE A 27 -4.28 1.85 22.86
CA ILE A 27 -4.71 2.56 21.66
C ILE A 27 -6.23 2.74 21.72
N THR A 28 -6.67 3.98 21.79
CA THR A 28 -8.08 4.37 21.90
C THR A 28 -8.53 5.33 20.80
N SER A 29 -7.63 5.68 19.89
CA SER A 29 -7.92 6.53 18.74
C SER A 29 -7.02 6.15 17.57
N LEU A 30 -7.55 6.18 16.34
CA LEU A 30 -6.79 5.99 15.11
C LEU A 30 -5.63 6.99 14.96
N SER A 31 -5.75 8.21 15.50
CA SER A 31 -4.70 9.22 15.47
C SER A 31 -3.42 8.86 16.25
N GLN A 32 -3.49 7.85 17.12
CA GLN A 32 -2.32 7.35 17.87
C GLN A 32 -1.49 6.36 17.04
N ILE A 33 -2.05 5.84 15.94
CA ILE A 33 -1.40 4.82 15.11
C ILE A 33 -0.48 5.53 14.13
N LYS A 34 0.81 5.20 14.21
CA LYS A 34 1.85 5.68 13.30
C LYS A 34 2.72 4.49 12.90
N ALA A 35 2.41 3.92 11.76
CA ALA A 35 3.17 2.78 11.25
C ALA A 35 4.61 3.20 10.92
N PRO A 36 5.64 2.49 11.37
CA PRO A 36 7.05 2.79 11.01
C PRO A 36 7.27 2.82 9.50
N MET A 37 6.60 1.91 8.78
CA MET A 37 6.69 1.80 7.33
C MET A 37 6.17 3.04 6.59
N ALA A 38 5.27 3.84 7.20
CA ALA A 38 4.73 5.06 6.60
C ALA A 38 5.82 6.07 6.21
N SER A 39 6.97 6.07 6.92
CA SER A 39 8.12 6.93 6.58
C SER A 39 8.86 6.53 5.29
N TYR A 40 8.53 5.38 4.73
CA TYR A 40 9.10 4.85 3.48
C TYR A 40 8.10 4.88 2.32
N ILE A 41 6.90 5.38 2.56
CA ILE A 41 5.87 5.54 1.53
C ILE A 41 5.93 6.97 1.01
N LEU A 42 5.85 7.11 -0.31
CA LEU A 42 5.84 8.43 -0.95
C LEU A 42 4.57 9.20 -0.58
N SER A 43 4.74 10.50 -0.32
CA SER A 43 3.57 11.37 -0.25
C SER A 43 2.83 11.39 -1.60
N PRO A 44 1.52 11.59 -1.62
CA PRO A 44 0.74 11.72 -2.85
C PRO A 44 1.27 12.81 -3.78
N GLU A 45 1.77 13.92 -3.20
CA GLU A 45 2.37 15.03 -3.95
C GLU A 45 3.66 14.61 -4.65
N ASP A 46 4.54 13.88 -3.95
CA ASP A 46 5.79 13.42 -4.52
C ASP A 46 5.55 12.36 -5.60
N ALA A 47 4.64 11.43 -5.35
CA ALA A 47 4.24 10.43 -6.32
C ALA A 47 3.61 11.07 -7.59
N ALA A 48 2.71 12.06 -7.42
CA ALA A 48 2.16 12.82 -8.54
C ALA A 48 3.24 13.62 -9.28
N THR A 49 4.22 14.18 -8.57
CA THR A 49 5.35 14.90 -9.18
C THR A 49 6.16 13.98 -10.10
N LEU A 50 6.51 12.78 -9.64
CA LEU A 50 7.23 11.78 -10.45
C LEU A 50 6.40 11.39 -11.68
N GLN A 51 5.15 11.02 -11.47
CA GLN A 51 4.26 10.58 -12.54
C GLN A 51 4.03 11.67 -13.60
N ASN A 52 3.82 12.92 -13.19
CA ASN A 52 3.65 14.04 -14.10
C ASN A 52 4.88 14.28 -14.96
N ALA A 53 6.07 14.18 -14.39
CA ALA A 53 7.32 14.30 -15.15
C ALA A 53 7.47 13.16 -16.16
N VAL A 54 7.16 11.90 -15.79
CA VAL A 54 7.11 10.77 -16.72
C VAL A 54 6.18 11.06 -17.89
N ILE A 55 4.96 11.54 -17.62
CA ILE A 55 3.98 11.85 -18.68
C ILE A 55 4.48 12.96 -19.61
N ILE A 56 5.12 14.00 -19.08
CA ILE A 56 5.68 15.08 -19.92
C ILE A 56 6.73 14.53 -20.90
N VAL A 57 7.66 13.71 -20.41
CA VAL A 57 8.69 13.09 -21.27
C VAL A 57 8.05 12.11 -22.25
N ALA A 58 7.14 11.26 -21.79
CA ALA A 58 6.44 10.29 -22.62
C ALA A 58 5.61 10.95 -23.74
N ASN A 59 4.99 12.09 -23.47
CA ASN A 59 4.27 12.86 -24.48
C ASN A 59 5.22 13.43 -25.56
N LYS A 60 6.38 13.95 -25.17
CA LYS A 60 7.42 14.40 -26.14
C LYS A 60 7.93 13.21 -26.98
N CYS A 61 8.15 12.07 -26.36
CA CYS A 61 8.52 10.83 -27.04
C CYS A 61 7.45 10.39 -28.05
N SER A 62 6.17 10.33 -27.65
CA SER A 62 5.08 9.82 -28.50
C SER A 62 4.91 10.60 -29.81
N LEU A 63 5.21 11.89 -29.79
CA LEU A 63 5.18 12.73 -31.01
C LEU A 63 6.18 12.28 -32.08
N ARG A 64 7.32 11.68 -31.70
CA ARG A 64 8.30 11.12 -32.65
C ARG A 64 7.71 9.95 -33.45
N PHE A 65 6.76 9.23 -32.84
CA PHE A 65 6.04 8.09 -33.43
C PHE A 65 4.69 8.48 -34.05
N GLY A 66 4.43 9.79 -34.17
CA GLY A 66 3.21 10.32 -34.79
C GLY A 66 1.95 10.09 -33.95
N VAL A 67 2.11 9.98 -32.65
CA VAL A 67 0.99 9.84 -31.68
C VAL A 67 0.89 11.10 -30.84
N VAL A 68 -0.30 11.74 -30.88
CA VAL A 68 -0.67 12.82 -29.96
C VAL A 68 -1.31 12.16 -28.74
N SER A 69 -0.73 12.39 -27.60
CA SER A 69 -1.16 11.77 -26.35
C SER A 69 -2.50 12.30 -25.87
N SER A 70 -3.34 11.42 -25.34
CA SER A 70 -4.52 11.76 -24.55
C SER A 70 -4.17 12.06 -23.07
N GLN A 71 -2.95 11.75 -22.64
CA GLN A 71 -2.48 11.89 -21.26
C GLN A 71 -2.19 13.35 -20.89
N LYS A 72 -2.69 13.79 -19.74
CA LYS A 72 -2.42 15.14 -19.22
C LYS A 72 -1.66 15.05 -17.89
N PRO A 73 -0.53 15.75 -17.73
CA PRO A 73 0.26 15.70 -16.51
C PRO A 73 -0.53 16.06 -15.25
N ASP A 74 -1.41 17.05 -15.32
CA ASP A 74 -2.11 17.60 -14.13
C ASP A 74 -3.25 16.72 -13.59
N ASN A 75 -3.55 15.58 -14.24
CA ASN A 75 -4.68 14.71 -13.87
C ASN A 75 -4.27 13.52 -13.01
N VAL A 76 -2.99 13.41 -12.65
CA VAL A 76 -2.52 12.30 -11.81
C VAL A 76 -2.71 12.68 -10.34
N ARG A 77 -3.76 12.14 -9.74
CA ARG A 77 -3.92 12.10 -8.29
C ARG A 77 -3.80 10.65 -7.86
N LEU A 78 -2.76 10.35 -7.11
CA LEU A 78 -2.65 9.05 -6.45
C LEU A 78 -3.50 9.08 -5.17
N PRO A 79 -4.16 7.96 -4.81
CA PRO A 79 -4.88 7.88 -3.55
C PRO A 79 -3.92 8.18 -2.40
N SER A 80 -4.23 9.21 -1.60
CA SER A 80 -3.33 9.73 -0.57
C SER A 80 -3.14 8.80 0.63
N ASP A 81 -4.07 7.88 0.86
CA ASP A 81 -4.24 7.37 2.23
C ASP A 81 -4.34 5.85 2.29
N ALA A 82 -4.21 5.17 1.16
CA ALA A 82 -4.39 3.71 1.09
C ALA A 82 -3.36 2.91 1.93
N LEU A 83 -2.28 3.57 2.38
CA LEU A 83 -1.19 2.92 3.10
C LEU A 83 -0.95 3.50 4.50
N GLU A 84 -1.58 4.61 4.88
CA GLU A 84 -1.38 5.21 6.20
C GLU A 84 -2.06 4.43 7.33
N LEU A 85 -3.21 3.83 7.03
CA LEU A 85 -3.92 2.94 7.94
C LEU A 85 -4.18 1.66 7.17
N ASP A 86 -3.29 0.74 7.31
CA ASP A 86 -3.55 -0.63 6.96
C ASP A 86 -4.93 -1.03 7.52
N GLY A 87 -5.77 -1.66 6.70
CA GLY A 87 -7.18 -1.93 7.02
C GLY A 87 -7.45 -2.71 8.31
N ARG A 88 -6.40 -3.08 9.06
CA ARG A 88 -6.45 -3.73 10.38
C ARG A 88 -6.99 -2.82 11.48
N TYR A 89 -6.81 -1.50 11.34
CA TYR A 89 -7.29 -0.53 12.31
C TYR A 89 -8.59 0.08 11.83
N SER A 90 -9.67 -0.21 12.54
CA SER A 90 -11.02 0.24 12.19
C SER A 90 -11.58 1.24 13.23
N THR A 91 -12.76 1.73 12.97
CA THR A 91 -13.48 2.63 13.89
C THR A 91 -13.70 2.07 15.29
N VAL A 92 -13.69 0.74 15.46
CA VAL A 92 -13.83 0.07 16.77
C VAL A 92 -12.58 0.15 17.66
N VAL A 93 -11.50 0.76 17.19
CA VAL A 93 -10.37 1.18 18.05
C VAL A 93 -10.84 2.12 19.15
N SER A 94 -11.85 2.96 18.87
CA SER A 94 -12.43 3.89 19.86
C SER A 94 -13.92 3.63 20.10
N LEU A 95 -14.37 3.80 21.35
CA LEU A 95 -15.80 3.75 21.69
C LEU A 95 -16.63 4.80 20.95
N ASP A 96 -16.08 6.00 20.78
CA ASP A 96 -16.78 7.08 20.07
C ASP A 96 -16.88 6.78 18.58
N GLY A 97 -15.83 6.25 17.97
CA GLY A 97 -15.86 5.75 16.58
C GLY A 97 -16.91 4.65 16.40
N ALA A 98 -16.93 3.66 17.29
CA ALA A 98 -17.90 2.58 17.27
C ALA A 98 -19.35 3.08 17.42
N ARG A 99 -19.61 4.04 18.32
CA ARG A 99 -20.93 4.67 18.49
C ARG A 99 -21.38 5.46 17.28
N GLN A 100 -20.45 6.21 16.69
CA GLN A 100 -20.76 7.12 15.60
C GLN A 100 -20.83 6.42 14.25
N TYR A 101 -19.95 5.47 13.98
CA TYR A 101 -19.78 4.86 12.65
C TYR A 101 -20.09 3.36 12.61
N GLY A 102 -20.13 2.66 13.75
CA GLY A 102 -20.19 1.20 13.77
C GLY A 102 -18.90 0.64 13.18
N TYR A 103 -19.04 -0.27 12.21
CA TYR A 103 -17.90 -0.78 11.42
C TYR A 103 -17.68 -0.03 10.12
N GLN A 104 -18.43 1.05 9.86
CA GLN A 104 -18.19 1.90 8.68
C GLN A 104 -16.94 2.73 8.90
N GLN A 105 -16.24 3.02 7.82
CA GLN A 105 -15.06 3.87 7.87
C GLN A 105 -15.40 5.28 8.39
N ASP A 106 -14.57 5.78 9.29
CA ASP A 106 -14.67 7.17 9.77
C ASP A 106 -14.37 8.12 8.60
N PRO A 107 -15.30 9.05 8.24
CA PRO A 107 -15.08 9.95 7.11
C PRO A 107 -13.82 10.84 7.23
N ARG A 108 -13.27 11.00 8.43
CA ARG A 108 -12.02 11.76 8.64
C ARG A 108 -10.80 11.00 8.11
N TYR A 109 -10.88 9.66 8.06
CA TYR A 109 -9.85 8.75 7.57
C TYR A 109 -10.28 8.04 6.28
N ALA A 110 -11.49 8.36 5.78
CA ALA A 110 -11.93 7.86 4.49
C ALA A 110 -11.12 8.54 3.39
N VAL A 111 -10.57 7.75 2.48
CA VAL A 111 -10.02 8.29 1.23
C VAL A 111 -11.13 9.11 0.57
N LYS A 112 -10.93 10.42 0.50
CA LYS A 112 -11.81 11.28 -0.28
C LYS A 112 -11.54 11.01 -1.76
N VAL A 113 -12.08 9.91 -2.26
CA VAL A 113 -12.24 9.76 -3.70
C VAL A 113 -13.26 10.83 -4.08
N ASP A 114 -12.81 11.87 -4.74
CA ASP A 114 -13.72 12.85 -5.29
C ASP A 114 -14.54 12.11 -6.35
N ASP A 115 -15.80 11.77 -6.03
CA ASP A 115 -16.69 11.01 -6.91
C ASP A 115 -16.92 11.69 -8.28
N LYS A 116 -16.50 12.95 -8.41
CA LYS A 116 -16.53 13.70 -9.66
C LYS A 116 -15.31 13.46 -10.54
N GLU A 117 -14.21 13.02 -9.97
CA GLU A 117 -13.04 12.53 -10.67
C GLU A 117 -12.90 11.02 -10.43
N LYS A 118 -13.83 10.22 -10.99
CA LYS A 118 -13.38 8.90 -11.41
C LYS A 118 -12.10 9.15 -12.17
N VAL A 119 -10.98 8.70 -11.61
CA VAL A 119 -9.72 8.61 -12.35
C VAL A 119 -10.14 7.96 -13.67
N LYS A 120 -10.37 8.78 -14.68
CA LYS A 120 -10.47 8.28 -16.04
C LYS A 120 -9.11 7.68 -16.20
N ASP A 121 -9.09 6.35 -16.12
CA ASP A 121 -7.87 5.61 -16.30
C ASP A 121 -7.05 6.35 -17.32
N ALA A 122 -5.88 6.84 -16.90
CA ALA A 122 -4.94 7.48 -17.79
C ALA A 122 -4.40 6.46 -18.81
N ALA A 123 -5.15 5.39 -19.04
CA ALA A 123 -4.87 4.40 -20.03
C ALA A 123 -4.96 5.03 -21.43
N PRO A 124 -3.95 4.81 -22.29
CA PRO A 124 -3.95 5.28 -23.65
C PRO A 124 -5.26 4.94 -24.36
N ALA A 125 -5.90 5.95 -24.98
CA ALA A 125 -7.27 5.87 -25.48
C ALA A 125 -7.45 4.91 -26.66
N ASN A 126 -6.37 4.56 -27.38
CA ASN A 126 -6.41 3.68 -28.53
C ASN A 126 -5.24 2.69 -28.55
N PRO A 127 -5.36 1.57 -29.32
CA PRO A 127 -4.32 0.54 -29.36
C PRO A 127 -2.93 1.04 -29.76
N LYS A 128 -2.84 1.96 -30.74
CA LYS A 128 -1.56 2.52 -31.18
C LYS A 128 -0.92 3.38 -30.09
N GLU A 129 -1.71 4.17 -29.40
CA GLU A 129 -1.23 4.97 -28.27
C GLU A 129 -0.70 4.07 -27.16
N ARG A 130 -1.45 3.00 -26.80
CA ARG A 130 -0.98 2.00 -25.82
C ARG A 130 0.33 1.35 -26.23
N GLU A 131 0.47 0.95 -27.50
CA GLU A 131 1.71 0.36 -27.99
C GLU A 131 2.89 1.32 -27.87
N VAL A 132 2.71 2.58 -28.26
CA VAL A 132 3.76 3.61 -28.20
C VAL A 132 4.13 3.92 -26.74
N PHE A 133 3.15 3.98 -25.83
CA PHE A 133 3.43 4.30 -24.43
C PHE A 133 4.03 3.14 -23.64
N ASN A 134 3.60 1.89 -23.91
CA ASN A 134 4.05 0.72 -23.14
C ASN A 134 5.16 -0.09 -23.84
N GLY A 135 5.41 0.17 -25.11
CA GLY A 135 6.42 -0.56 -25.88
C GLY A 135 6.04 -1.99 -26.28
N VAL A 136 4.76 -2.35 -26.14
CA VAL A 136 4.25 -3.69 -26.45
C VAL A 136 3.00 -3.58 -27.33
N THR A 137 2.87 -4.52 -28.26
CA THR A 137 1.70 -4.68 -29.12
C THR A 137 0.50 -5.22 -28.33
N ALA A 138 -0.69 -5.24 -28.92
CA ALA A 138 -1.91 -5.71 -28.26
C ALA A 138 -1.85 -7.19 -27.81
N ASP A 139 -1.03 -8.00 -28.46
CA ASP A 139 -0.76 -9.41 -28.14
C ASP A 139 0.42 -9.60 -27.16
N GLY A 140 0.94 -8.49 -26.61
CA GLY A 140 2.00 -8.53 -25.58
C GLY A 140 3.42 -8.69 -26.12
N GLN A 141 3.62 -8.66 -27.46
CA GLN A 141 4.94 -8.74 -28.04
C GLN A 141 5.66 -7.38 -27.99
N LYS A 142 6.99 -7.39 -27.96
CA LYS A 142 7.77 -6.17 -28.06
C LYS A 142 7.45 -5.44 -29.35
N SER A 143 7.14 -4.15 -29.26
CA SER A 143 6.88 -3.31 -30.43
C SER A 143 8.11 -3.17 -31.32
N SER A 144 7.90 -3.22 -32.63
CA SER A 144 8.90 -2.95 -33.65
C SER A 144 8.74 -1.58 -34.33
N LEU A 145 7.89 -0.72 -33.77
CA LEU A 145 7.64 0.62 -34.27
C LEU A 145 8.94 1.44 -34.34
N LYS A 146 9.05 2.22 -35.42
CA LYS A 146 10.16 3.14 -35.67
C LYS A 146 9.64 4.55 -35.84
N ASP A 147 10.43 5.51 -35.37
CA ASP A 147 10.21 6.91 -35.69
C ASP A 147 10.59 7.25 -37.14
N LYS A 148 10.36 8.50 -37.57
CA LYS A 148 10.71 8.98 -38.94
C LYS A 148 12.21 8.91 -39.24
N ASN A 149 13.07 8.78 -38.23
CA ASN A 149 14.51 8.68 -38.38
C ASN A 149 14.99 7.21 -38.37
N GLY A 150 14.07 6.25 -38.25
CA GLY A 150 14.37 4.82 -38.18
C GLY A 150 14.72 4.30 -36.78
N ASN A 151 14.67 5.12 -35.73
CA ASN A 151 14.95 4.70 -34.36
C ASN A 151 13.80 3.85 -33.84
N LEU A 152 14.14 2.72 -33.23
CA LEU A 152 13.15 1.87 -32.53
C LEU A 152 12.53 2.58 -31.35
N LEU A 153 11.32 2.15 -31.02
CA LEU A 153 10.66 2.55 -29.78
C LEU A 153 11.53 2.17 -28.57
N PRO A 154 11.68 3.04 -27.57
CA PRO A 154 12.45 2.74 -26.36
C PRO A 154 11.95 1.48 -25.63
N GLN A 155 12.81 0.86 -24.84
CA GLN A 155 12.40 -0.24 -23.97
C GLN A 155 11.35 0.26 -22.97
N GLY A 156 10.24 -0.45 -22.84
CA GLY A 156 9.09 0.00 -22.03
C GLY A 156 8.31 1.16 -22.66
N GLY A 157 8.52 1.41 -23.98
CA GLY A 157 7.84 2.48 -24.70
C GLY A 157 8.25 3.88 -24.25
N CYS A 158 7.37 4.84 -24.50
CA CYS A 158 7.60 6.22 -24.07
C CYS A 158 7.53 6.41 -22.54
N TYR A 159 6.78 5.56 -21.83
CA TYR A 159 6.86 5.52 -20.35
C TYR A 159 8.23 5.04 -19.88
N GLY A 160 8.84 4.04 -20.56
CA GLY A 160 10.18 3.60 -20.27
C GLY A 160 11.21 4.72 -20.44
N GLU A 161 11.09 5.54 -21.50
CA GLU A 161 11.95 6.72 -21.70
C GLU A 161 11.72 7.74 -20.59
N GLY A 162 10.46 8.01 -20.21
CA GLY A 162 10.14 8.93 -19.13
C GLY A 162 10.73 8.50 -17.79
N ASN A 163 10.59 7.22 -17.45
CA ASN A 163 11.17 6.66 -16.24
C ASN A 163 12.69 6.73 -16.25
N ALA A 164 13.33 6.39 -17.39
CA ALA A 164 14.77 6.44 -17.52
C ALA A 164 15.35 7.85 -17.42
N GLU A 165 14.61 8.89 -17.84
CA GLU A 165 15.08 10.28 -17.75
C GLU A 165 15.02 10.83 -16.33
N ILE A 166 14.04 10.40 -15.50
CA ILE A 166 13.92 10.87 -14.11
C ILE A 166 14.65 9.99 -13.12
N GLN A 167 14.91 8.73 -13.45
CA GLN A 167 15.61 7.77 -12.61
C GLN A 167 16.93 7.34 -13.26
N ASP A 168 17.71 6.53 -12.57
CA ASP A 168 18.85 5.87 -13.17
C ASP A 168 18.36 4.83 -14.19
N HIS A 169 18.93 4.82 -15.40
CA HIS A 169 18.52 3.91 -16.50
C HIS A 169 18.50 2.42 -16.11
N GLU A 170 19.25 2.04 -15.08
CA GLU A 170 19.37 0.66 -14.63
C GLU A 170 18.51 0.33 -13.40
N LYS A 171 17.92 1.34 -12.73
CA LYS A 171 17.21 1.16 -11.46
C LYS A 171 15.94 1.99 -11.38
N ASP A 172 14.85 1.32 -11.02
CA ASP A 172 13.58 1.97 -10.68
C ASP A 172 13.46 2.10 -9.15
N TYR A 173 14.10 3.12 -8.60
CA TYR A 173 14.09 3.37 -7.15
C TYR A 173 12.71 3.58 -6.57
N TRP A 174 11.76 4.07 -7.37
CA TRP A 174 10.39 4.22 -6.93
C TRP A 174 9.70 2.87 -6.78
N ALA A 175 9.81 2.01 -7.80
CA ALA A 175 9.30 0.65 -7.71
C ALA A 175 9.99 -0.14 -6.57
N ASP A 176 11.32 -0.01 -6.43
CA ASP A 176 12.05 -0.64 -5.33
C ASP A 176 11.50 -0.21 -3.96
N LEU A 177 11.21 1.09 -3.77
CA LEU A 177 10.68 1.60 -2.51
C LEU A 177 9.26 1.09 -2.24
N ILE A 178 8.40 1.02 -3.27
CA ILE A 178 7.05 0.45 -3.16
C ILE A 178 7.13 -1.03 -2.79
N HIS A 179 7.95 -1.82 -3.48
CA HIS A 179 8.09 -3.25 -3.21
C HIS A 179 8.61 -3.52 -1.79
N LEU A 180 9.69 -2.83 -1.39
CA LEU A 180 10.22 -2.97 -0.04
C LEU A 180 9.20 -2.61 1.04
N SER A 181 8.40 -1.57 0.81
CA SER A 181 7.38 -1.15 1.78
C SER A 181 6.21 -2.14 1.83
N SER A 182 5.74 -2.64 0.69
CA SER A 182 4.69 -3.66 0.62
C SER A 182 5.15 -4.97 1.25
N ASP A 183 6.33 -5.46 0.88
CA ASP A 183 6.88 -6.70 1.43
C ASP A 183 7.06 -6.60 2.95
N GLY A 184 7.45 -5.41 3.44
CA GLY A 184 7.60 -5.17 4.87
C GLY A 184 6.27 -5.13 5.63
N LEU A 185 5.21 -4.60 5.01
CA LEU A 185 3.86 -4.63 5.57
C LEU A 185 3.30 -6.05 5.58
N ASP A 186 3.45 -6.79 4.48
CA ASP A 186 2.98 -8.17 4.36
C ASP A 186 3.73 -9.09 5.35
N ASN A 187 5.05 -8.95 5.48
CA ASN A 187 5.82 -9.68 6.47
C ASN A 187 5.36 -9.39 7.91
N ALA A 188 5.13 -8.11 8.24
CA ALA A 188 4.64 -7.74 9.56
C ALA A 188 3.25 -8.32 9.83
N LEU A 189 2.36 -8.34 8.83
CA LEU A 189 1.01 -8.90 8.91
C LEU A 189 1.04 -10.41 9.15
N ASP A 190 1.78 -11.16 8.34
CA ASP A 190 1.89 -12.61 8.46
C ASP A 190 2.38 -13.02 9.87
N ARG A 191 3.33 -12.28 10.40
CA ARG A 191 3.88 -12.55 11.74
C ARG A 191 2.92 -12.15 12.84
N LEU A 192 2.22 -11.04 12.67
CA LEU A 192 1.22 -10.55 13.60
C LEU A 192 0.08 -11.56 13.76
N ASP A 193 -0.44 -12.09 12.66
CA ASP A 193 -1.56 -13.04 12.64
C ASP A 193 -1.20 -14.37 13.33
N ASN A 194 0.08 -14.71 13.39
CA ASN A 194 0.58 -15.93 14.02
C ASN A 194 1.20 -15.69 15.41
N ASP A 195 1.21 -14.45 15.93
CA ASP A 195 1.79 -14.15 17.23
C ASP A 195 0.90 -14.61 18.38
N SER A 196 1.44 -15.48 19.22
CA SER A 196 0.69 -16.06 20.35
C SER A 196 0.09 -15.01 21.29
N ARG A 197 0.75 -13.84 21.44
CA ARG A 197 0.28 -12.73 22.30
C ARG A 197 -0.99 -12.08 21.74
N LEU A 198 -1.06 -11.89 20.41
CA LEU A 198 -2.26 -11.39 19.76
C LEU A 198 -3.37 -12.44 19.76
N LEU A 199 -3.04 -13.70 19.45
CA LEU A 199 -4.00 -14.81 19.51
C LEU A 199 -4.59 -14.99 20.92
N ASP A 200 -3.79 -14.82 21.98
CA ASP A 200 -4.29 -14.88 23.35
C ASP A 200 -5.14 -13.65 23.72
N ALA A 201 -4.81 -12.48 23.18
CA ALA A 201 -5.68 -11.30 23.31
C ALA A 201 -7.02 -11.53 22.58
N GLU A 202 -7.02 -12.11 21.40
CA GLU A 202 -8.25 -12.43 20.66
C GLU A 202 -9.13 -13.45 21.42
N LYS A 203 -8.54 -14.50 22.01
CA LYS A 203 -9.29 -15.44 22.88
C LYS A 203 -9.94 -14.73 24.07
N LYS A 204 -9.24 -13.80 24.71
CA LYS A 204 -9.79 -12.99 25.83
C LYS A 204 -10.92 -12.08 25.33
N TRP A 205 -10.76 -11.47 24.15
CA TRP A 205 -11.80 -10.70 23.51
C TRP A 205 -13.05 -11.56 23.22
N ALA A 206 -12.89 -12.73 22.63
CA ALA A 206 -13.99 -13.66 22.35
C ALA A 206 -14.73 -14.07 23.65
N ALA A 207 -13.99 -14.31 24.73
CA ALA A 207 -14.58 -14.59 26.05
C ALA A 207 -15.39 -13.39 26.57
N CYS A 208 -14.92 -12.16 26.41
CA CYS A 208 -15.68 -10.96 26.74
C CYS A 208 -16.94 -10.84 25.88
N MET A 209 -16.85 -11.02 24.57
CA MET A 209 -18.01 -10.98 23.67
C MET A 209 -19.06 -12.05 24.02
N LYS A 210 -18.63 -13.21 24.50
CA LYS A 210 -19.53 -14.26 24.95
C LYS A 210 -20.37 -13.81 26.16
N THR A 211 -19.83 -13.00 27.07
CA THR A 211 -20.61 -12.44 28.20
C THR A 211 -21.71 -11.48 27.74
N LYS A 212 -21.60 -10.94 26.53
CA LYS A 212 -22.57 -10.07 25.87
C LYS A 212 -23.56 -10.82 24.97
N GLY A 213 -23.45 -12.17 24.91
CA GLY A 213 -24.36 -13.03 24.17
C GLY A 213 -23.92 -13.34 22.74
N TYR A 214 -22.67 -13.06 22.35
CA TYR A 214 -22.14 -13.41 21.03
C TYR A 214 -21.34 -14.71 21.08
N THR A 215 -21.24 -15.40 19.92
CA THR A 215 -20.50 -16.65 19.78
C THR A 215 -19.29 -16.49 18.84
N PHE A 216 -18.72 -15.28 18.82
CA PHE A 216 -17.58 -14.97 17.96
C PHE A 216 -16.30 -15.65 18.48
N THR A 217 -15.48 -16.10 17.54
CA THR A 217 -14.15 -16.67 17.80
C THR A 217 -13.04 -15.75 17.30
N HIS A 218 -13.32 -15.01 16.24
CA HIS A 218 -12.40 -14.06 15.61
C HIS A 218 -13.03 -12.66 15.50
N LYS A 219 -12.17 -11.65 15.42
CA LYS A 219 -12.62 -10.25 15.27
C LYS A 219 -13.50 -10.06 14.03
N ASP A 220 -13.17 -10.75 12.95
CA ASP A 220 -13.93 -10.68 11.69
C ASP A 220 -15.34 -11.23 11.81
N ASP A 221 -15.60 -12.18 12.71
CA ASP A 221 -16.94 -12.71 12.96
C ASP A 221 -17.90 -11.58 13.37
N ALA A 222 -17.43 -10.62 14.16
CA ALA A 222 -18.24 -9.50 14.61
C ALA A 222 -18.64 -8.59 13.44
N VAL A 223 -17.72 -8.28 12.56
CA VAL A 223 -17.98 -7.49 11.33
C VAL A 223 -18.95 -8.23 10.42
N GLN A 224 -18.68 -9.50 10.14
CA GLN A 224 -19.50 -10.35 9.25
C GLN A 224 -20.91 -10.55 9.78
N SER A 225 -21.10 -10.69 11.10
CA SER A 225 -22.39 -10.92 11.74
C SER A 225 -23.40 -9.80 11.48
N VAL A 226 -22.93 -8.60 11.16
CA VAL A 226 -23.75 -7.40 10.95
C VAL A 226 -23.71 -6.87 9.52
N ALA A 227 -23.04 -7.57 8.62
CA ALA A 227 -23.04 -7.21 7.21
C ALA A 227 -24.48 -7.16 6.67
N GLY A 228 -24.87 -6.04 6.06
CA GLY A 228 -26.22 -5.82 5.54
C GLY A 228 -27.33 -5.65 6.60
N LYS A 229 -26.98 -5.63 7.90
CA LYS A 229 -27.97 -5.40 8.97
C LYS A 229 -28.25 -3.90 9.15
N PRO A 230 -29.42 -3.54 9.76
CA PRO A 230 -29.71 -2.15 10.08
C PRO A 230 -28.62 -1.51 10.94
N ARG A 231 -28.37 -0.21 10.71
CA ARG A 231 -27.29 0.57 11.38
C ARG A 231 -27.30 0.41 12.89
N ALA A 232 -28.46 0.40 13.53
CA ALA A 232 -28.56 0.25 14.99
C ALA A 232 -27.96 -1.07 15.51
N GLN A 233 -28.10 -2.16 14.74
CA GLN A 233 -27.50 -3.45 15.06
C GLN A 233 -25.99 -3.42 14.82
N GLN A 234 -25.51 -2.81 13.71
CA GLN A 234 -24.10 -2.63 13.46
C GLN A 234 -23.41 -1.84 14.58
N VAL A 235 -23.99 -0.72 14.98
CA VAL A 235 -23.45 0.13 16.07
C VAL A 235 -23.45 -0.62 17.40
N LYS A 236 -24.52 -1.39 17.71
CA LYS A 236 -24.57 -2.18 18.95
C LYS A 236 -23.39 -3.15 19.04
N VAL A 237 -23.18 -3.96 18.02
CA VAL A 237 -22.09 -4.95 17.99
C VAL A 237 -20.73 -4.25 18.03
N ALA A 238 -20.54 -3.17 17.27
CA ALA A 238 -19.30 -2.40 17.25
C ALA A 238 -18.96 -1.79 18.62
N VAL A 239 -19.94 -1.28 19.36
CA VAL A 239 -19.73 -0.75 20.71
C VAL A 239 -19.37 -1.86 21.70
N ASP A 240 -20.02 -3.01 21.61
CA ASP A 240 -19.68 -4.18 22.43
C ASP A 240 -18.26 -4.68 22.14
N ASP A 241 -17.89 -4.75 20.86
CA ASP A 241 -16.54 -5.09 20.38
C ASP A 241 -15.50 -4.09 20.91
N ALA A 242 -15.71 -2.78 20.69
CA ALA A 242 -14.79 -1.75 21.17
C ALA A 242 -14.61 -1.81 22.69
N THR A 243 -15.70 -2.05 23.43
CA THR A 243 -15.65 -2.20 24.89
C THR A 243 -14.78 -3.38 25.30
N CYS A 244 -14.99 -4.55 24.70
CA CYS A 244 -14.20 -5.75 24.97
C CYS A 244 -12.74 -5.55 24.55
N SER A 245 -12.48 -4.94 23.40
CA SER A 245 -11.13 -4.66 22.92
C SER A 245 -10.35 -3.73 23.85
N GLN A 246 -11.00 -2.70 24.39
CA GLN A 246 -10.36 -1.79 25.34
C GLN A 246 -10.09 -2.47 26.70
N GLN A 247 -11.00 -3.28 27.19
CA GLN A 247 -10.83 -4.00 28.47
C GLN A 247 -9.58 -4.88 28.49
N ILE A 248 -9.23 -5.49 27.36
CA ILE A 248 -8.09 -6.39 27.25
C ILE A 248 -6.87 -5.72 26.60
N ASN A 249 -6.98 -4.44 26.26
CA ASN A 249 -5.95 -3.70 25.52
C ASN A 249 -5.57 -4.34 24.17
N TYR A 250 -6.56 -4.90 23.44
CA TYR A 250 -6.32 -5.61 22.17
C TYR A 250 -5.51 -4.78 21.19
N TYR A 251 -5.94 -3.54 20.91
CA TYR A 251 -5.28 -2.66 19.95
C TYR A 251 -3.93 -2.13 20.43
N GLY A 252 -3.70 -2.02 21.74
CA GLY A 252 -2.38 -1.69 22.27
C GLY A 252 -1.37 -2.83 22.06
N ILE A 253 -1.78 -4.08 22.28
CA ILE A 253 -0.97 -5.26 22.01
C ILE A 253 -0.69 -5.37 20.50
N MET A 254 -1.72 -5.29 19.68
CA MET A 254 -1.63 -5.38 18.23
C MET A 254 -0.68 -4.31 17.66
N TYR A 255 -0.82 -3.05 18.05
CA TYR A 255 0.02 -1.95 17.59
C TYR A 255 1.48 -2.09 18.03
N ALA A 256 1.72 -2.54 19.24
CA ALA A 256 3.09 -2.77 19.73
C ALA A 256 3.79 -3.87 18.94
N LEU A 257 3.09 -4.96 18.64
CA LEU A 257 3.60 -6.07 17.83
C LEU A 257 3.85 -5.64 16.38
N ASP A 258 2.86 -5.01 15.75
CA ASP A 258 2.96 -4.51 14.39
C ASP A 258 4.13 -3.54 14.22
N THR A 259 4.26 -2.57 15.13
CA THR A 259 5.40 -1.64 15.16
C THR A 259 6.74 -2.36 15.28
N ALA A 260 6.81 -3.37 16.14
CA ALA A 260 8.04 -4.11 16.37
C ALA A 260 8.44 -4.96 15.14
N TYR A 261 7.48 -5.61 14.48
CA TYR A 261 7.72 -6.38 13.26
C TYR A 261 8.12 -5.51 12.08
N GLN A 262 7.43 -4.37 11.86
CA GLN A 262 7.82 -3.41 10.84
C GLN A 262 9.25 -2.88 11.07
N ASN A 263 9.59 -2.51 12.31
CA ASN A 263 10.94 -2.04 12.65
C ASN A 263 12.00 -3.12 12.42
N GLN A 264 11.69 -4.38 12.74
CA GLN A 264 12.62 -5.48 12.48
C GLN A 264 12.90 -5.64 10.99
N TYR A 265 11.86 -5.58 10.15
CA TYR A 265 12.01 -5.63 8.70
C TYR A 265 12.80 -4.44 8.16
N ILE A 266 12.49 -3.22 8.62
CA ILE A 266 13.22 -1.99 8.24
C ILE A 266 14.71 -2.11 8.56
N VAL A 267 15.06 -2.59 9.76
CA VAL A 267 16.46 -2.77 10.17
C VAL A 267 17.16 -3.80 9.29
N ALA A 268 16.51 -4.92 9.01
CA ALA A 268 17.07 -5.97 8.14
C ALA A 268 17.33 -5.48 6.70
N HIS A 269 16.53 -4.54 6.19
CA HIS A 269 16.61 -4.03 4.82
C HIS A 269 17.07 -2.57 4.75
N GLN A 270 17.70 -2.05 5.82
CA GLN A 270 18.06 -0.63 5.95
C GLN A 270 18.87 -0.08 4.78
N ALA A 271 19.81 -0.86 4.25
CA ALA A 271 20.63 -0.43 3.11
C ALA A 271 19.81 -0.26 1.83
N GLN A 272 18.85 -1.16 1.60
CA GLN A 272 17.94 -1.12 0.44
C GLN A 272 17.00 0.08 0.55
N PHE A 273 16.35 0.29 1.70
CA PHE A 273 15.52 1.46 1.95
C PHE A 273 16.29 2.76 1.76
N THR A 274 17.51 2.86 2.31
CA THR A 274 18.35 4.05 2.16
C THR A 274 18.71 4.31 0.71
N SER A 275 19.07 3.26 -0.05
CA SER A 275 19.36 3.36 -1.48
C SER A 275 18.14 3.85 -2.27
N ALA A 276 16.99 3.22 -2.07
CA ALA A 276 15.75 3.58 -2.75
C ALA A 276 15.30 5.01 -2.43
N GLN A 277 15.28 5.42 -1.16
CA GLN A 277 14.94 6.78 -0.76
C GLN A 277 15.90 7.84 -1.35
N ASN A 278 17.20 7.53 -1.42
CA ASN A 278 18.19 8.43 -2.03
C ASN A 278 17.93 8.56 -3.54
N GLY A 279 17.63 7.47 -4.21
CA GLY A 279 17.28 7.46 -5.62
C GLY A 279 16.02 8.27 -5.90
N VAL A 280 14.96 8.04 -5.12
CA VAL A 280 13.69 8.79 -5.22
C VAL A 280 13.90 10.29 -4.99
N ARG A 281 14.70 10.69 -4.00
CA ARG A 281 15.02 12.12 -3.80
C ARG A 281 15.68 12.76 -5.01
N LYS A 282 16.61 12.05 -5.66
CA LYS A 282 17.25 12.53 -6.91
C LYS A 282 16.23 12.60 -8.05
N ALA A 283 15.41 11.58 -8.19
CA ALA A 283 14.33 11.53 -9.18
C ALA A 283 13.35 12.71 -9.02
N LEU A 284 12.96 13.06 -7.80
CA LEU A 284 12.12 14.21 -7.51
C LEU A 284 12.76 15.55 -7.92
N VAL A 285 14.06 15.72 -7.72
CA VAL A 285 14.77 16.92 -8.18
C VAL A 285 14.71 17.03 -9.71
N THR A 286 15.00 15.92 -10.41
CA THR A 286 14.93 15.87 -11.87
C THR A 286 13.50 16.12 -12.36
N ALA A 287 12.51 15.46 -11.76
CA ALA A 287 11.10 15.61 -12.10
C ALA A 287 10.59 17.05 -12.00
N ARG A 288 10.92 17.74 -10.90
CA ARG A 288 10.61 19.18 -10.72
C ARG A 288 11.25 20.04 -11.79
N GLY A 289 12.49 19.71 -12.20
CA GLY A 289 13.19 20.39 -13.29
C GLY A 289 12.51 20.18 -14.65
N ILE A 290 11.97 19.00 -14.93
CA ILE A 290 11.22 18.69 -16.14
C ILE A 290 9.90 19.45 -16.15
N ILE A 291 9.14 19.43 -15.05
CA ILE A 291 7.86 20.12 -14.93
C ILE A 291 8.02 21.63 -15.10
N ALA A 292 9.09 22.22 -14.54
CA ALA A 292 9.35 23.66 -14.67
C ALA A 292 9.69 24.13 -16.09
N LYS A 293 10.10 23.20 -16.98
CA LYS A 293 10.44 23.50 -18.37
C LYS A 293 9.29 23.23 -19.35
N GLY A 294 8.18 22.66 -18.88
CA GLY A 294 6.94 22.37 -19.64
C GLY A 294 7.05 21.21 -20.54
#